data_5dc14b57d62f95fcade7cac9d11b89e7
#
_entry.id   5dc14b57d62f95fcade7cac9d11b89e7
#
_cell.length_a   1.000
_cell.length_b   1.000
_cell.length_c   1.000
_cell.angle_alpha   90.00
_cell.angle_beta   90.00
_cell.angle_gamma   90.00
#
_symmetry.space_group_name_H-M   'P 1'
#
loop_
_entity.id
_entity.type
_entity.pdbx_description
1 polymer ?
#
loop_
_entity_poly.entity_id
_entity_poly.type
_entity_poly.pdbx_seq_one_letter_code
_entity_poly.pdbx_strand_id
1 'polypeptide(L)'
;SEKFKEVTLVEQNEELLSKVEHNWQLLERKATFINGTAEDFLKATTVHYNLIYLDPARRDTLKQKKFLLEDLSPNILELQSVLLQKADKVLTKLSPMIDISYLLHTLPKITHIHLIALRNDVKEVLVVQEAKTEIETQVQIHCVNLETEEPTLQFTEAALHTPQVVYSKPKKYL
;
A
#
# COMPACT_ATOMS: atom_id res chain seq x y z
N SER A 1 -8.73 9.36 13.94
CA SER A 1 -7.25 9.49 13.87
C SER A 1 -6.87 10.91 14.20
N GLU A 2 -5.73 11.12 14.87
CA GLU A 2 -5.26 12.48 15.21
C GLU A 2 -4.93 13.33 13.97
N LYS A 3 -4.62 12.67 12.86
CA LYS A 3 -4.24 13.32 11.59
C LYS A 3 -5.41 13.52 10.61
N PHE A 4 -6.55 12.89 10.84
CA PHE A 4 -7.71 12.96 9.94
C PHE A 4 -8.93 13.42 10.73
N LYS A 5 -9.69 14.37 10.16
CA LYS A 5 -10.93 14.88 10.78
C LYS A 5 -12.03 13.83 10.79
N GLU A 6 -12.15 13.10 9.70
CA GLU A 6 -13.15 12.07 9.50
C GLU A 6 -12.47 10.77 9.05
N VAL A 7 -12.90 9.65 9.58
CA VAL A 7 -12.39 8.33 9.25
C VAL A 7 -13.58 7.40 9.04
N THR A 8 -13.57 6.67 7.94
CA THR A 8 -14.49 5.57 7.68
C THR A 8 -13.70 4.27 7.62
N LEU A 9 -14.11 3.27 8.36
CA LEU A 9 -13.55 1.93 8.39
C LEU A 9 -14.56 0.95 7.78
N VAL A 10 -14.10 0.20 6.79
CA VAL A 10 -14.92 -0.80 6.09
C VAL A 10 -14.29 -2.16 6.32
N GLU A 11 -15.04 -3.08 6.89
CA GLU A 11 -14.60 -4.45 7.19
C GLU A 11 -15.75 -5.43 6.93
N GLN A 12 -15.49 -6.48 6.16
CA GLN A 12 -16.50 -7.48 5.82
C GLN A 12 -16.77 -8.47 6.96
N ASN A 13 -15.79 -8.71 7.82
CA ASN A 13 -15.94 -9.58 8.98
C ASN A 13 -16.56 -8.78 10.14
N GLU A 14 -17.84 -9.07 10.44
CA GLU A 14 -18.60 -8.38 11.47
C GLU A 14 -17.96 -8.51 12.87
N GLU A 15 -17.45 -9.70 13.21
CA GLU A 15 -16.80 -9.92 14.50
C GLU A 15 -15.52 -9.08 14.64
N LEU A 16 -14.73 -8.99 13.57
CA LEU A 16 -13.53 -8.15 13.55
C LEU A 16 -13.90 -6.67 13.64
N LEU A 17 -14.91 -6.23 12.88
CA LEU A 17 -15.39 -4.84 12.92
C LEU A 17 -15.83 -4.44 14.33
N SER A 18 -16.58 -5.30 15.03
CA SER A 18 -17.01 -5.07 16.41
C SER A 18 -15.83 -4.89 17.38
N LYS A 19 -14.78 -5.72 17.23
CA LYS A 19 -13.55 -5.58 18.02
C LYS A 19 -12.83 -4.27 17.73
N VAL A 20 -12.75 -3.87 16.45
CA VAL A 20 -12.13 -2.60 16.05
C VAL A 20 -12.92 -1.42 16.62
N GLU A 21 -14.24 -1.44 16.52
CA GLU A 21 -15.10 -0.39 17.10
C GLU A 21 -14.89 -0.26 18.61
N HIS A 22 -14.92 -1.38 19.34
CA HIS A 22 -14.64 -1.41 20.77
C HIS A 22 -13.26 -0.79 21.11
N ASN A 23 -12.21 -1.17 20.38
CA ASN A 23 -10.87 -0.64 20.61
C ASN A 23 -10.80 0.88 20.33
N TRP A 24 -11.51 1.36 19.31
CA TRP A 24 -11.57 2.79 19.03
C TRP A 24 -12.28 3.58 20.11
N GLN A 25 -13.36 3.02 20.69
CA GLN A 25 -14.06 3.61 21.83
C GLN A 25 -13.14 3.70 23.05
N LEU A 26 -12.38 2.64 23.37
CA LEU A 26 -11.42 2.65 24.49
C LEU A 26 -10.30 3.69 24.28
N LEU A 27 -9.93 3.97 23.05
CA LEU A 27 -8.93 5.00 22.71
C LEU A 27 -9.55 6.40 22.58
N GLU A 28 -10.83 6.57 22.91
CA GLU A 28 -11.59 7.83 22.79
C GLU A 28 -11.54 8.41 21.35
N ARG A 29 -11.47 7.56 20.33
CA ARG A 29 -11.42 7.92 18.91
C ARG A 29 -12.75 7.68 18.23
N LYS A 30 -13.05 8.52 17.23
CA LYS A 30 -14.29 8.43 16.45
C LYS A 30 -13.99 8.02 15.02
N ALA A 31 -14.83 7.12 14.49
CA ALA A 31 -14.89 6.77 13.08
C ALA A 31 -16.32 6.35 12.71
N THR A 32 -16.60 6.30 11.43
CA THR A 32 -17.78 5.62 10.90
C THR A 32 -17.38 4.17 10.60
N PHE A 33 -18.10 3.21 11.17
CA PHE A 33 -17.86 1.78 10.96
C PHE A 33 -18.91 1.22 10.02
N ILE A 34 -18.46 0.52 8.97
CA ILE A 34 -19.32 -0.06 7.94
C ILE A 34 -18.97 -1.53 7.79
N ASN A 35 -19.96 -2.40 8.04
CA ASN A 35 -19.84 -3.82 7.73
C ASN A 35 -20.18 -4.05 6.27
N GLY A 36 -19.22 -4.54 5.50
CA GLY A 36 -19.36 -4.79 4.08
C GLY A 36 -18.04 -4.95 3.36
N THR A 37 -18.10 -5.25 2.07
CA THR A 37 -16.92 -5.34 1.22
C THR A 37 -16.45 -3.96 0.77
N ALA A 38 -15.16 -3.82 0.46
CA ALA A 38 -14.62 -2.60 -0.12
C ALA A 38 -15.27 -2.29 -1.48
N GLU A 39 -15.54 -3.33 -2.26
CA GLU A 39 -16.17 -3.26 -3.58
C GLU A 39 -17.57 -2.65 -3.51
N ASP A 40 -18.41 -3.13 -2.60
CA ASP A 40 -19.78 -2.64 -2.45
C ASP A 40 -19.81 -1.23 -1.87
N PHE A 41 -18.95 -0.97 -0.87
CA PHE A 41 -18.81 0.35 -0.30
C PHE A 41 -18.39 1.39 -1.34
N LEU A 42 -17.34 1.10 -2.12
CA LEU A 42 -16.83 2.02 -3.15
C LEU A 42 -17.84 2.28 -4.27
N LYS A 43 -18.68 1.30 -4.61
CA LYS A 43 -19.77 1.48 -5.57
C LYS A 43 -20.88 2.37 -5.03
N ALA A 44 -21.23 2.20 -3.75
CA ALA A 44 -22.36 2.89 -3.13
C ALA A 44 -22.01 4.32 -2.66
N THR A 45 -20.79 4.56 -2.21
CA THR A 45 -20.42 5.86 -1.65
C THR A 45 -20.43 6.97 -2.71
N THR A 46 -20.99 8.13 -2.35
CA THR A 46 -20.88 9.35 -3.14
C THR A 46 -19.78 10.28 -2.62
N VAL A 47 -19.16 9.94 -1.49
CA VAL A 47 -18.13 10.74 -0.85
C VAL A 47 -16.82 10.64 -1.62
N HIS A 48 -16.14 11.77 -1.77
CA HIS A 48 -14.77 11.83 -2.26
C HIS A 48 -13.82 11.97 -1.07
N TYR A 49 -12.78 11.13 -1.01
CA TYR A 49 -11.86 11.06 0.10
C TYR A 49 -10.52 11.73 -0.22
N ASN A 50 -9.87 12.32 0.77
CA ASN A 50 -8.48 12.78 0.59
C ASN A 50 -7.51 11.60 0.49
N LEU A 51 -7.80 10.52 1.23
CA LEU A 51 -6.99 9.31 1.25
C LEU A 51 -7.88 8.08 1.38
N ILE A 52 -7.66 7.08 0.53
CA ILE A 52 -8.12 5.72 0.75
C ILE A 52 -6.89 4.86 1.07
N TYR A 53 -6.93 4.15 2.21
CA TYR A 53 -5.92 3.17 2.60
C TYR A 53 -6.46 1.76 2.39
N LEU A 54 -5.67 0.92 1.73
CA LEU A 54 -5.98 -0.49 1.48
C LEU A 54 -4.92 -1.39 2.09
N ASP A 55 -5.36 -2.40 2.82
CA ASP A 55 -4.54 -3.51 3.32
C ASP A 55 -5.17 -4.84 2.88
N PRO A 56 -5.08 -5.17 1.59
CA PRO A 56 -5.77 -6.33 1.03
C PRO A 56 -5.16 -7.62 1.56
N ALA A 57 -6.02 -8.56 1.93
CA ALA A 57 -5.62 -9.90 2.33
C ALA A 57 -5.36 -10.78 1.11
N ARG A 58 -4.48 -11.78 1.24
CA ARG A 58 -4.31 -12.81 0.22
C ARG A 58 -5.49 -13.78 0.25
N ARG A 59 -6.01 -14.15 -0.92
CA ARG A 59 -7.01 -15.21 -1.02
C ARG A 59 -6.35 -16.57 -0.75
N ASP A 60 -6.85 -17.30 0.24
CA ASP A 60 -6.27 -18.59 0.69
C ASP A 60 -6.33 -19.72 -0.34
N THR A 61 -7.05 -19.54 -1.44
CA THR A 61 -7.33 -20.58 -2.43
C THR A 61 -6.18 -20.86 -3.40
N LEU A 62 -5.15 -20.01 -3.44
CA LEU A 62 -4.12 -20.09 -4.47
C LEU A 62 -2.76 -20.44 -3.87
N LYS A 63 -2.34 -21.71 -4.03
CA LYS A 63 -0.98 -22.20 -3.71
C LYS A 63 0.08 -21.69 -4.71
N GLN A 64 -0.08 -20.50 -5.26
CA GLN A 64 0.86 -19.97 -6.24
C GLN A 64 2.08 -19.35 -5.56
N LYS A 65 3.26 -19.52 -6.17
CA LYS A 65 4.53 -18.97 -5.69
C LYS A 65 4.70 -17.48 -5.99
N LYS A 66 3.88 -16.91 -6.86
CA LYS A 66 3.92 -15.50 -7.25
C LYS A 66 2.92 -14.68 -6.43
N PHE A 67 3.33 -13.47 -6.06
CA PHE A 67 2.47 -12.49 -5.39
C PHE A 67 1.90 -11.56 -6.47
N LEU A 68 0.65 -11.79 -6.87
CA LEU A 68 -0.04 -11.01 -7.89
C LEU A 68 -1.16 -10.20 -7.25
N LEU A 69 -1.46 -9.02 -7.82
CA LEU A 69 -2.48 -8.12 -7.30
C LEU A 69 -3.90 -8.67 -7.48
N GLU A 70 -4.13 -9.48 -8.51
CA GLU A 70 -5.39 -10.17 -8.77
C GLU A 70 -5.72 -11.25 -7.74
N ASP A 71 -4.71 -11.76 -7.02
CA ASP A 71 -4.87 -12.78 -5.97
C ASP A 71 -5.26 -12.18 -4.62
N LEU A 72 -5.40 -10.87 -4.54
CA LEU A 72 -5.74 -10.15 -3.33
C LEU A 72 -7.25 -9.96 -3.17
N SER A 73 -7.70 -9.78 -1.92
CA SER A 73 -9.06 -9.41 -1.58
C SER A 73 -9.03 -8.16 -0.68
N PRO A 74 -9.61 -7.04 -1.14
CA PRO A 74 -10.24 -6.83 -2.45
C PRO A 74 -9.28 -6.95 -3.63
N ASN A 75 -9.82 -7.27 -4.85
CA ASN A 75 -9.03 -7.27 -6.08
C ASN A 75 -8.67 -5.83 -6.46
N ILE A 76 -7.41 -5.46 -6.23
CA ILE A 76 -6.95 -4.08 -6.44
C ILE A 76 -7.05 -3.67 -7.91
N LEU A 77 -6.79 -4.59 -8.85
CA LEU A 77 -6.80 -4.26 -10.28
C LEU A 77 -8.21 -3.88 -10.77
N GLU A 78 -9.22 -4.61 -10.31
CA GLU A 78 -10.62 -4.31 -10.64
C GLU A 78 -11.09 -2.99 -10.03
N LEU A 79 -10.52 -2.60 -8.89
CA LEU A 79 -10.91 -1.40 -8.17
C LEU A 79 -10.16 -0.14 -8.60
N GLN A 80 -9.10 -0.23 -9.43
CA GLN A 80 -8.25 0.91 -9.76
C GLN A 80 -9.02 2.16 -10.22
N SER A 81 -9.96 1.98 -11.15
CA SER A 81 -10.72 3.09 -11.71
C SER A 81 -11.56 3.81 -10.63
N VAL A 82 -12.28 3.04 -9.81
CA VAL A 82 -13.14 3.61 -8.77
C VAL A 82 -12.32 4.22 -7.62
N LEU A 83 -11.19 3.63 -7.25
CA LEU A 83 -10.29 4.15 -6.23
C LEU A 83 -9.77 5.55 -6.62
N LEU A 84 -9.22 5.67 -7.82
CA LEU A 84 -8.68 6.94 -8.33
C LEU A 84 -9.77 7.99 -8.62
N GLN A 85 -11.02 7.56 -8.85
CA GLN A 85 -12.15 8.46 -8.97
C GLN A 85 -12.64 8.97 -7.60
N LYS A 86 -12.55 8.13 -6.57
CA LYS A 86 -13.11 8.41 -5.23
C LYS A 86 -12.12 9.02 -4.25
N ALA A 87 -10.84 9.08 -4.58
CA ALA A 87 -9.83 9.66 -3.70
C ALA A 87 -8.82 10.55 -4.42
N ASP A 88 -8.27 11.54 -3.72
CA ASP A 88 -7.11 12.28 -4.17
C ASP A 88 -5.87 11.38 -4.17
N LYS A 89 -5.72 10.55 -3.13
CA LYS A 89 -4.60 9.61 -2.94
C LYS A 89 -5.11 8.23 -2.54
N VAL A 90 -4.45 7.21 -3.08
CA VAL A 90 -4.65 5.81 -2.68
C VAL A 90 -3.33 5.29 -2.13
N LEU A 91 -3.34 4.78 -0.91
CA LEU A 91 -2.20 4.14 -0.27
C LEU A 91 -2.50 2.65 -0.10
N THR A 92 -1.73 1.81 -0.77
CA THR A 92 -1.89 0.36 -0.69
C THR A 92 -0.70 -0.28 0.01
N LYS A 93 -0.95 -1.03 1.08
CA LYS A 93 0.06 -1.86 1.74
C LYS A 93 0.10 -3.24 1.09
N LEU A 94 1.28 -3.69 0.73
CA LEU A 94 1.52 -4.96 0.03
C LEU A 94 2.61 -5.79 0.75
N SER A 95 2.61 -7.08 0.45
CA SER A 95 3.66 -7.99 0.91
C SER A 95 5.04 -7.56 0.40
N PRO A 96 6.11 -7.73 1.19
CA PRO A 96 7.49 -7.47 0.74
C PRO A 96 7.94 -8.39 -0.41
N MET A 97 7.19 -9.45 -0.69
CA MET A 97 7.49 -10.39 -1.78
C MET A 97 6.97 -9.94 -3.15
N ILE A 98 6.30 -8.78 -3.23
CA ILE A 98 5.78 -8.25 -4.48
C ILE A 98 6.93 -7.74 -5.36
N ASP A 99 6.84 -7.98 -6.68
CA ASP A 99 7.80 -7.44 -7.64
C ASP A 99 7.50 -5.96 -7.92
N ILE A 100 8.49 -5.10 -7.68
CA ILE A 100 8.37 -3.65 -7.91
C ILE A 100 8.18 -3.33 -9.39
N SER A 101 8.88 -4.03 -10.28
CA SER A 101 8.72 -3.83 -11.72
C SER A 101 7.31 -4.19 -12.19
N TYR A 102 6.74 -5.26 -11.62
CA TYR A 102 5.34 -5.62 -11.87
C TYR A 102 4.38 -4.51 -11.42
N LEU A 103 4.59 -3.93 -10.23
CA LEU A 103 3.76 -2.81 -9.75
C LEU A 103 3.81 -1.61 -10.68
N LEU A 104 5.03 -1.20 -11.09
CA LEU A 104 5.25 -0.05 -11.98
C LEU A 104 4.58 -0.23 -13.34
N HIS A 105 4.53 -1.45 -13.87
CA HIS A 105 3.87 -1.75 -15.15
C HIS A 105 2.35 -1.92 -15.05
N THR A 106 1.85 -2.29 -13.86
CA THR A 106 0.46 -2.72 -13.70
C THR A 106 -0.43 -1.64 -13.12
N LEU A 107 0.08 -0.87 -12.14
CA LEU A 107 -0.71 0.16 -11.45
C LEU A 107 -0.49 1.53 -12.09
N PRO A 108 -1.57 2.25 -12.44
CA PRO A 108 -1.46 3.60 -12.97
C PRO A 108 -1.17 4.63 -11.88
N LYS A 109 -0.61 5.77 -12.26
CA LYS A 109 -0.49 6.97 -11.41
C LYS A 109 0.26 6.75 -10.08
N ILE A 110 1.19 5.81 -10.04
CA ILE A 110 2.09 5.67 -8.90
C ILE A 110 2.99 6.91 -8.84
N THR A 111 3.08 7.51 -7.66
CA THR A 111 4.01 8.62 -7.38
C THR A 111 5.14 8.19 -6.47
N HIS A 112 4.85 7.32 -5.49
CA HIS A 112 5.84 6.85 -4.54
C HIS A 112 5.68 5.36 -4.25
N ILE A 113 6.81 4.69 -4.06
CA ILE A 113 6.87 3.33 -3.50
C ILE A 113 7.80 3.40 -2.28
N HIS A 114 7.31 2.93 -1.13
CA HIS A 114 8.12 2.83 0.08
C HIS A 114 8.34 1.36 0.42
N LEU A 115 9.61 0.96 0.50
CA LEU A 115 10.04 -0.33 1.02
C LEU A 115 10.40 -0.12 2.49
N ILE A 116 9.60 -0.70 3.38
CA ILE A 116 9.77 -0.52 4.82
C ILE A 116 10.41 -1.76 5.41
N ALA A 117 11.61 -1.60 5.93
CA ALA A 117 12.32 -2.60 6.70
C ALA A 117 12.34 -2.25 8.19
N LEU A 118 12.45 -3.25 9.02
CA LEU A 118 12.69 -3.13 10.46
C LEU A 118 13.93 -3.97 10.78
N ARG A 119 15.01 -3.32 11.23
CA ARG A 119 16.28 -3.99 11.54
C ARG A 119 16.78 -4.89 10.40
N ASN A 120 16.85 -4.35 9.20
CA ASN A 120 17.28 -5.02 7.96
C ASN A 120 16.35 -6.14 7.43
N ASP A 121 15.14 -6.27 7.97
CA ASP A 121 14.14 -7.23 7.49
C ASP A 121 12.97 -6.47 6.84
N VAL A 122 12.78 -6.61 5.53
CA VAL A 122 11.72 -5.90 4.79
C VAL A 122 10.36 -6.45 5.21
N LYS A 123 9.52 -5.60 5.75
CA LYS A 123 8.22 -5.96 6.33
C LYS A 123 7.06 -5.71 5.38
N GLU A 124 7.11 -4.61 4.65
CA GLU A 124 6.00 -4.20 3.78
C GLU A 124 6.45 -3.27 2.66
N VAL A 125 5.65 -3.23 1.62
CA VAL A 125 5.74 -2.28 0.52
C VAL A 125 4.50 -1.41 0.55
N LEU A 126 4.68 -0.08 0.58
CA LEU A 126 3.59 0.88 0.50
C LEU A 126 3.62 1.56 -0.88
N VAL A 127 2.53 1.47 -1.61
CA VAL A 127 2.36 2.11 -2.91
C VAL A 127 1.43 3.30 -2.78
N VAL A 128 1.88 4.47 -3.23
CA VAL A 128 1.08 5.69 -3.25
C VAL A 128 0.72 6.02 -4.70
N GLN A 129 -0.57 6.14 -4.96
CA GLN A 129 -1.10 6.61 -6.23
C GLN A 129 -1.82 7.95 -5.99
N GLU A 130 -1.65 8.89 -6.89
CA GLU A 130 -2.32 10.21 -6.81
C GLU A 130 -3.18 10.45 -8.05
N ALA A 131 -4.50 10.65 -7.85
CA ALA A 131 -5.46 10.74 -8.94
C ALA A 131 -5.16 11.85 -9.95
N LYS A 132 -4.59 12.97 -9.49
CA LYS A 132 -4.27 14.16 -10.30
C LYS A 132 -2.86 14.15 -10.90
N THR A 133 -2.10 13.08 -10.71
CA THR A 133 -0.74 12.98 -11.23
C THR A 133 -0.72 12.96 -12.76
N GLU A 134 0.18 13.73 -13.35
CA GLU A 134 0.46 13.69 -14.77
C GLU A 134 1.21 12.41 -15.17
N ILE A 135 1.03 11.96 -16.41
CA ILE A 135 1.54 10.66 -16.89
C ILE A 135 3.08 10.61 -16.89
N GLU A 136 3.76 11.76 -16.97
CA GLU A 136 5.22 11.85 -17.02
C GLU A 136 5.92 11.98 -15.67
N THR A 137 5.19 11.88 -14.57
CA THR A 137 5.77 11.99 -13.24
C THR A 137 6.66 10.79 -12.93
N GLN A 138 7.95 11.02 -12.69
CA GLN A 138 8.88 9.96 -12.30
C GLN A 138 8.53 9.42 -10.92
N VAL A 139 8.38 8.11 -10.80
CA VAL A 139 8.09 7.44 -9.54
C VAL A 139 9.30 7.54 -8.60
N GLN A 140 9.04 7.97 -7.35
CA GLN A 140 10.04 8.03 -6.29
C GLN A 140 10.02 6.74 -5.47
N ILE A 141 11.18 6.12 -5.30
CA ILE A 141 11.34 4.90 -4.50
C ILE A 141 12.10 5.26 -3.22
N HIS A 142 11.55 4.88 -2.08
CA HIS A 142 12.08 5.14 -0.76
C HIS A 142 12.35 3.82 -0.03
N CYS A 143 13.59 3.57 0.36
CA CYS A 143 13.95 2.43 1.21
C CYS A 143 14.20 2.95 2.62
N VAL A 144 13.30 2.62 3.54
CA VAL A 144 13.34 3.06 4.94
C VAL A 144 13.65 1.87 5.83
N ASN A 145 14.69 1.98 6.65
CA ASN A 145 15.09 0.94 7.59
C ASN A 145 14.89 1.44 9.03
N LEU A 146 13.80 1.03 9.65
CA LEU A 146 13.41 1.46 10.99
C LEU A 146 14.28 0.77 12.05
N GLU A 147 14.49 1.48 13.17
CA GLU A 147 15.31 1.00 14.32
C GLU A 147 16.76 0.64 13.93
N THR A 148 17.33 1.38 12.99
CA THR A 148 18.74 1.33 12.60
C THR A 148 19.27 2.73 12.41
N GLU A 149 20.61 2.87 12.36
CA GLU A 149 21.29 4.14 12.01
C GLU A 149 21.46 4.32 10.49
N GLU A 150 21.00 3.35 9.70
CA GLU A 150 21.11 3.40 8.25
C GLU A 150 20.26 4.52 7.66
N PRO A 151 20.82 5.31 6.72
CA PRO A 151 20.08 6.39 6.11
C PRO A 151 18.96 5.86 5.19
N THR A 152 17.86 6.59 5.10
CA THR A 152 16.86 6.35 4.07
C THR A 152 17.46 6.57 2.69
N LEU A 153 17.37 5.55 1.82
CA LEU A 153 17.71 5.68 0.41
C LEU A 153 16.50 6.18 -0.38
N GLN A 154 16.75 7.14 -1.27
CA GLN A 154 15.72 7.66 -2.16
C GLN A 154 16.28 7.77 -3.58
N PHE A 155 15.54 7.26 -4.55
CA PHE A 155 15.90 7.30 -5.95
C PHE A 155 14.66 7.25 -6.85
N THR A 156 14.81 7.59 -8.12
CA THR A 156 13.74 7.50 -9.10
C THR A 156 13.70 6.13 -9.78
N GLU A 157 12.56 5.76 -10.34
CA GLU A 157 12.40 4.55 -11.16
C GLU A 157 13.50 4.44 -12.24
N ALA A 158 13.87 5.54 -12.89
CA ALA A 158 14.91 5.55 -13.92
C ALA A 158 16.26 4.98 -13.43
N ALA A 159 16.58 5.13 -12.13
CA ALA A 159 17.81 4.59 -11.56
C ALA A 159 17.81 3.06 -11.46
N LEU A 160 16.65 2.39 -11.50
CA LEU A 160 16.57 0.92 -11.56
C LEU A 160 17.12 0.35 -12.88
N HIS A 161 17.04 1.13 -13.95
CA HIS A 161 17.44 0.70 -15.30
C HIS A 161 18.88 1.07 -15.66
N THR A 162 19.54 1.88 -14.82
CA THR A 162 20.93 2.30 -15.00
C THR A 162 21.78 1.98 -13.77
N PRO A 163 21.95 0.69 -13.42
CA PRO A 163 22.68 0.32 -12.22
C PRO A 163 24.16 0.67 -12.37
N GLN A 164 24.69 1.50 -11.47
CA GLN A 164 26.12 1.62 -11.27
C GLN A 164 26.59 0.43 -10.43
N VAL A 165 27.17 -0.56 -11.11
CA VAL A 165 27.68 -1.74 -10.40
C VAL A 165 29.06 -1.42 -9.85
N VAL A 166 29.18 -1.35 -8.54
CA VAL A 166 30.46 -1.26 -7.85
C VAL A 166 30.84 -2.62 -7.34
N TYR A 167 31.88 -3.20 -7.94
CA TYR A 167 32.42 -4.49 -7.47
C TYR A 167 33.33 -4.28 -6.26
N SER A 168 33.04 -4.95 -5.17
CA SER A 168 33.93 -5.04 -4.01
C SER A 168 34.45 -6.48 -3.87
N LYS A 169 35.65 -6.63 -3.31
CA LYS A 169 36.13 -7.97 -2.94
C LYS A 169 35.16 -8.58 -1.91
N PRO A 170 34.77 -9.87 -2.07
CA PRO A 170 33.93 -10.53 -1.08
C PRO A 170 34.60 -10.48 0.30
N LYS A 171 33.83 -10.15 1.31
CA LYS A 171 34.25 -10.27 2.70
C LYS A 171 34.33 -11.75 3.08
N LYS A 172 35.07 -12.07 4.15
CA LYS A 172 35.37 -13.44 4.60
C LYS A 172 34.14 -14.33 4.81
N TYR A 173 32.96 -13.73 4.94
CA TYR A 173 31.67 -14.43 5.07
C TYR A 173 30.68 -13.81 4.07
N LEU A 174 30.19 -14.64 3.18
CA LEU A 174 29.02 -14.41 2.35
C LEU A 174 27.84 -15.04 3.09
#